data_97886f15807eccf34536f5014a9875ad
#
_entry.id   97886f15807eccf34536f5014a9875ad
#
_cell.length_a   1.000
_cell.length_b   1.000
_cell.length_c   1.000
_cell.angle_alpha   90.00
_cell.angle_beta   90.00
_cell.angle_gamma   90.00
#
_symmetry.space_group_name_H-M   'P 1'
#
loop_
_entity.id
_entity.type
_entity.pdbx_description
1 polymer ?
#
loop_
_entity_poly.entity_id
_entity_poly.type
_entity_poly.pdbx_seq_one_letter_code
_entity_poly.pdbx_strand_id
1 'polypeptide(L)'
;MMRLESVSIIVVLTCLVALQSCSNAPLQPDQPSAAPILLDKIASADFSRPSLNVSISIFDHQVLGVTPQRARLLSAEQRYLPYLLKEILVESGFWGGVRVSPRRDPTAELNCGGTLHQASAWSIDLHVICRDAIGQVWMDERLIEQVDVSRYLLDETEQDPYSPLMIRIANHLSQKLALATDQARWQIELAAILRYADALAPDQFSRFLQTDESGLLELVGLPAESDPMYARVLRIRDSEYQFIDAIDEQIGTIYTEMKVPYALWRRYQFEFEGYNISLSEKQPSKLRRVASDYGALLGTYKRYQDFKRNEDEIEEMGISLQRTLSPTVGRVEGQVLELTGSLDQQYELWRSFLIQIYRVESGVTVMPDRD
;
A
#
# COMPACT_ATOMS: atom_id res chain seq x y z
N MET A 1 -72.00 -13.88 41.35
CA MET A 1 -71.36 -12.60 41.36
C MET A 1 -69.99 -12.66 42.03
N MET A 2 -69.10 -13.44 41.52
CA MET A 2 -67.69 -13.54 42.04
C MET A 2 -66.86 -14.23 40.98
N ARG A 3 -66.33 -13.49 39.98
CA ARG A 3 -65.29 -13.97 39.02
C ARG A 3 -64.75 -12.86 38.08
N LEU A 4 -64.71 -11.62 38.51
CA LEU A 4 -64.15 -10.53 37.65
C LEU A 4 -63.00 -9.71 38.26
N GLU A 5 -62.59 -10.01 39.49
CA GLU A 5 -61.53 -9.19 40.14
C GLU A 5 -60.10 -9.80 40.03
N SER A 6 -60.00 -11.08 39.69
CA SER A 6 -58.67 -11.75 39.65
C SER A 6 -57.87 -11.58 38.36
N VAL A 7 -58.50 -11.11 37.30
CA VAL A 7 -57.83 -10.96 35.99
C VAL A 7 -57.09 -9.60 35.85
N SER A 8 -57.58 -8.55 36.54
CA SER A 8 -56.96 -7.22 36.47
C SER A 8 -55.63 -7.10 37.22
N ILE A 9 -55.41 -7.90 38.25
CA ILE A 9 -54.18 -7.84 39.07
C ILE A 9 -53.02 -8.55 38.36
N ILE A 10 -53.28 -9.58 37.57
CA ILE A 10 -52.23 -10.33 36.83
C ILE A 10 -51.72 -9.53 35.62
N VAL A 11 -52.55 -8.73 34.97
CA VAL A 11 -52.16 -7.92 33.81
C VAL A 11 -51.33 -6.71 34.23
N VAL A 12 -51.56 -6.15 35.46
CA VAL A 12 -50.74 -5.04 35.98
C VAL A 12 -49.39 -5.53 36.47
N LEU A 13 -49.27 -6.75 36.97
CA LEU A 13 -47.99 -7.30 37.45
C LEU A 13 -47.08 -7.75 36.29
N THR A 14 -47.63 -8.12 35.15
CA THR A 14 -46.84 -8.49 33.95
C THR A 14 -46.32 -7.26 33.17
N CYS A 15 -46.97 -6.10 33.26
CA CYS A 15 -46.46 -4.87 32.67
C CYS A 15 -45.33 -4.20 33.48
N LEU A 16 -45.20 -4.47 34.79
CA LEU A 16 -44.16 -3.90 35.63
C LEU A 16 -42.80 -4.61 35.50
N VAL A 17 -42.74 -5.83 34.97
CA VAL A 17 -41.49 -6.58 34.78
C VAL A 17 -40.84 -6.26 33.42
N ALA A 18 -41.55 -5.64 32.47
CA ALA A 18 -41.04 -5.32 31.13
C ALA A 18 -40.29 -3.97 31.04
N LEU A 19 -40.21 -3.19 32.12
CA LEU A 19 -39.56 -1.85 32.14
C LEU A 19 -38.18 -1.82 32.80
N GLN A 20 -37.58 -2.95 33.13
CA GLN A 20 -36.24 -3.01 33.74
C GLN A 20 -35.13 -3.53 32.83
N SER A 21 -35.33 -3.57 31.52
CA SER A 21 -34.30 -4.02 30.57
C SER A 21 -33.72 -2.86 29.72
N CYS A 22 -33.57 -1.66 30.26
CA CYS A 22 -32.62 -0.69 29.78
C CYS A 22 -31.41 -0.72 30.73
N SER A 23 -30.69 -1.84 30.77
CA SER A 23 -29.36 -1.86 31.33
C SER A 23 -28.46 -1.05 30.41
N ASN A 24 -27.93 0.07 30.93
CA ASN A 24 -26.73 0.68 30.40
C ASN A 24 -25.67 -0.40 30.28
N ALA A 25 -25.49 -0.94 29.08
CA ALA A 25 -24.31 -1.72 28.79
C ALA A 25 -23.13 -0.73 28.90
N PRO A 26 -22.19 -0.89 29.84
CA PRO A 26 -20.95 -0.16 29.77
C PRO A 26 -20.30 -0.51 28.45
N LEU A 27 -19.74 0.50 27.76
CA LEU A 27 -18.80 0.31 26.68
C LEU A 27 -17.80 -0.76 27.13
N GLN A 28 -17.94 -1.97 26.59
CA GLN A 28 -17.05 -3.07 26.90
C GLN A 28 -15.68 -2.75 26.34
N PRO A 29 -14.62 -2.60 27.16
CA PRO A 29 -13.25 -2.58 26.70
C PRO A 29 -12.70 -3.99 26.44
N ASP A 30 -13.52 -5.02 26.48
CA ASP A 30 -13.12 -6.41 26.27
C ASP A 30 -13.76 -7.01 24.99
N GLN A 31 -13.40 -6.45 23.83
CA GLN A 31 -13.27 -7.34 22.69
C GLN A 31 -11.91 -8.04 22.87
N PRO A 32 -11.86 -9.38 22.90
CA PRO A 32 -10.59 -10.07 22.91
C PRO A 32 -9.81 -9.60 21.69
N SER A 33 -8.63 -9.06 21.94
CA SER A 33 -7.66 -8.72 20.89
C SER A 33 -7.62 -9.92 19.94
N ALA A 34 -7.97 -9.72 18.68
CA ALA A 34 -7.87 -10.79 17.69
C ALA A 34 -6.43 -11.31 17.73
N ALA A 35 -6.25 -12.63 17.66
CA ALA A 35 -4.91 -13.21 17.66
C ALA A 35 -4.05 -12.49 16.64
N PRO A 36 -2.78 -12.16 16.98
CA PRO A 36 -1.91 -11.41 16.09
C PRO A 36 -1.78 -12.18 14.76
N ILE A 37 -2.01 -11.49 13.65
CA ILE A 37 -1.78 -12.05 12.32
C ILE A 37 -0.27 -12.16 12.14
N LEU A 38 0.23 -13.40 11.99
CA LEU A 38 1.64 -13.68 11.76
C LEU A 38 1.93 -13.66 10.27
N LEU A 39 3.11 -13.14 9.93
CA LEU A 39 3.62 -13.17 8.56
C LEU A 39 4.06 -14.60 8.19
N ASP A 40 3.53 -15.12 7.09
CA ASP A 40 4.02 -16.35 6.49
C ASP A 40 5.44 -16.11 5.95
N LYS A 41 6.40 -16.92 6.36
CA LYS A 41 7.79 -16.83 5.90
C LYS A 41 8.19 -18.11 5.18
N ILE A 42 8.97 -17.94 4.09
CA ILE A 42 9.51 -19.10 3.37
C ILE A 42 10.46 -19.88 4.28
N ALA A 43 10.30 -21.20 4.31
CA ALA A 43 11.29 -22.05 4.96
C ALA A 43 12.57 -22.07 4.11
N SER A 44 13.73 -21.90 4.74
CA SER A 44 15.05 -21.75 4.10
C SER A 44 15.47 -22.88 3.13
N ALA A 45 14.67 -23.92 2.97
CA ALA A 45 14.92 -25.04 2.09
C ALA A 45 14.31 -24.93 0.68
N ASP A 46 13.50 -23.91 0.40
CA ASP A 46 12.68 -23.85 -0.83
C ASP A 46 13.15 -22.81 -1.86
N PHE A 47 14.43 -22.42 -1.83
CA PHE A 47 15.04 -21.48 -2.79
C PHE A 47 15.25 -22.04 -4.21
N SER A 48 14.80 -23.28 -4.48
CA SER A 48 14.98 -23.92 -5.79
C SER A 48 13.96 -23.49 -6.85
N ARG A 49 12.90 -22.76 -6.45
CA ARG A 49 11.83 -22.34 -7.35
C ARG A 49 12.05 -20.92 -7.84
N PRO A 50 11.70 -20.62 -9.11
CA PRO A 50 11.74 -19.25 -9.61
C PRO A 50 10.88 -18.32 -8.73
N SER A 51 11.49 -17.27 -8.19
CA SER A 51 10.79 -16.23 -7.43
C SER A 51 10.35 -15.13 -8.38
N LEU A 52 9.08 -14.76 -8.31
CA LEU A 52 8.54 -13.66 -9.12
C LEU A 52 8.92 -12.30 -8.50
N ASN A 53 9.20 -11.32 -9.36
CA ASN A 53 9.38 -9.93 -8.95
C ASN A 53 8.02 -9.24 -8.79
N VAL A 54 7.93 -8.36 -7.79
CA VAL A 54 6.71 -7.60 -7.49
C VAL A 54 6.96 -6.12 -7.70
N SER A 55 6.10 -5.47 -8.46
CA SER A 55 6.01 -4.01 -8.56
C SER A 55 4.75 -3.54 -7.83
N ILE A 56 4.92 -2.60 -6.89
CA ILE A 56 3.84 -1.98 -6.15
C ILE A 56 3.75 -0.53 -6.63
N SER A 57 2.63 -0.14 -7.24
CA SER A 57 2.43 1.27 -7.60
C SER A 57 2.11 2.10 -6.36
N ILE A 58 2.46 3.40 -6.40
CA ILE A 58 1.94 4.38 -5.44
C ILE A 58 0.42 4.27 -5.43
N PHE A 59 -0.19 4.31 -4.23
CA PHE A 59 -1.63 4.13 -4.09
C PHE A 59 -2.38 5.38 -4.53
N ASP A 60 -3.54 5.18 -5.15
CA ASP A 60 -4.49 6.26 -5.41
C ASP A 60 -5.30 6.59 -4.16
N HIS A 61 -5.97 7.73 -4.12
CA HIS A 61 -6.95 8.04 -3.09
C HIS A 61 -8.28 8.50 -3.69
N GLN A 62 -9.38 8.12 -3.05
CA GLN A 62 -10.74 8.52 -3.40
C GLN A 62 -11.46 9.17 -2.21
N VAL A 63 -10.78 10.05 -1.49
CA VAL A 63 -11.39 10.75 -0.35
C VAL A 63 -11.95 12.08 -0.83
N LEU A 64 -13.28 12.22 -0.78
CA LEU A 64 -13.99 13.44 -1.21
C LEU A 64 -14.13 14.43 -0.05
N GLY A 65 -14.13 15.72 -0.37
CA GLY A 65 -14.44 16.79 0.58
C GLY A 65 -13.38 17.02 1.68
N VAL A 66 -12.14 16.68 1.40
CA VAL A 66 -11.03 16.87 2.37
C VAL A 66 -10.53 18.31 2.39
N THR A 67 -10.10 18.76 3.57
CA THR A 67 -9.38 20.02 3.72
C THR A 67 -8.03 19.94 3.01
N PRO A 68 -7.42 21.06 2.58
CA PRO A 68 -6.08 21.06 1.95
C PRO A 68 -5.01 20.36 2.82
N GLN A 69 -5.08 20.51 4.15
CA GLN A 69 -4.18 19.85 5.08
C GLN A 69 -4.35 18.33 5.06
N ARG A 70 -5.60 17.86 5.10
CA ARG A 70 -5.90 16.42 5.00
C ARG A 70 -5.46 15.83 3.67
N ALA A 71 -5.58 16.59 2.58
CA ALA A 71 -5.13 16.16 1.26
C ALA A 71 -3.61 15.94 1.22
N ARG A 72 -2.82 16.79 1.89
CA ARG A 72 -1.35 16.63 1.99
C ARG A 72 -0.96 15.40 2.78
N LEU A 73 -1.62 15.14 3.90
CA LEU A 73 -1.41 13.91 4.68
C LEU A 73 -1.76 12.65 3.89
N LEU A 74 -2.89 12.66 3.18
CA LEU A 74 -3.26 11.55 2.28
C LEU A 74 -2.20 11.33 1.20
N SER A 75 -1.62 12.40 0.67
CA SER A 75 -0.53 12.32 -0.31
C SER A 75 0.74 11.68 0.28
N ALA A 76 1.04 11.90 1.57
CA ALA A 76 2.12 11.19 2.25
C ALA A 76 1.78 9.71 2.44
N GLU A 77 0.56 9.39 2.89
CA GLU A 77 0.09 8.01 3.09
C GLU A 77 0.06 7.19 1.81
N GLN A 78 -0.32 7.77 0.67
CA GLN A 78 -0.29 7.13 -0.64
C GLN A 78 1.09 6.57 -1.00
N ARG A 79 2.16 7.21 -0.53
CA ARG A 79 3.54 6.80 -0.77
C ARG A 79 4.07 5.90 0.33
N TYR A 80 3.72 6.19 1.57
CA TYR A 80 4.15 5.44 2.73
C TYR A 80 3.64 3.99 2.73
N LEU A 81 2.34 3.79 2.47
CA LEU A 81 1.71 2.47 2.56
C LEU A 81 2.27 1.44 1.55
N PRO A 82 2.58 1.78 0.28
CA PRO A 82 3.28 0.87 -0.62
C PRO A 82 4.64 0.42 -0.11
N TYR A 83 5.41 1.31 0.53
CA TYR A 83 6.70 0.94 1.13
C TYR A 83 6.54 0.04 2.35
N LEU A 84 5.50 0.25 3.17
CA LEU A 84 5.16 -0.66 4.26
C LEU A 84 4.83 -2.07 3.73
N LEU A 85 4.04 -2.16 2.65
CA LEU A 85 3.74 -3.43 2.01
C LEU A 85 4.99 -4.08 1.40
N LYS A 86 5.85 -3.30 0.73
CA LYS A 86 7.14 -3.77 0.21
C LYS A 86 7.99 -4.39 1.31
N GLU A 87 8.15 -3.71 2.44
CA GLU A 87 8.97 -4.20 3.55
C GLU A 87 8.47 -5.57 4.04
N ILE A 88 7.17 -5.72 4.21
CA ILE A 88 6.54 -6.97 4.66
C ILE A 88 6.70 -8.08 3.61
N LEU A 89 6.54 -7.76 2.32
CA LEU A 89 6.76 -8.74 1.24
C LEU A 89 8.23 -9.20 1.19
N VAL A 90 9.18 -8.28 1.36
CA VAL A 90 10.61 -8.60 1.43
C VAL A 90 10.90 -9.49 2.65
N GLU A 91 10.33 -9.15 3.82
CA GLU A 91 10.50 -9.92 5.05
C GLU A 91 9.93 -11.35 4.94
N SER A 92 8.89 -11.56 4.13
CA SER A 92 8.29 -12.87 3.89
C SER A 92 9.24 -13.84 3.19
N GLY A 93 10.17 -13.33 2.36
CA GLY A 93 11.17 -14.09 1.63
C GLY A 93 10.67 -14.88 0.42
N PHE A 94 9.38 -14.77 0.05
CA PHE A 94 8.80 -15.52 -1.08
C PHE A 94 9.11 -14.91 -2.45
N TRP A 95 9.48 -13.63 -2.49
CA TRP A 95 9.55 -12.84 -3.71
C TRP A 95 10.99 -12.60 -4.14
N GLY A 96 11.17 -12.36 -5.44
CA GLY A 96 12.43 -11.86 -5.98
C GLY A 96 12.66 -10.39 -5.61
N GLY A 97 12.80 -9.53 -6.58
CA GLY A 97 12.83 -8.09 -6.33
C GLY A 97 11.43 -7.54 -6.01
N VAL A 98 11.29 -6.83 -4.88
CA VAL A 98 10.05 -6.08 -4.56
C VAL A 98 10.36 -4.59 -4.67
N ARG A 99 9.67 -3.90 -5.58
CA ARG A 99 9.95 -2.51 -5.94
C ARG A 99 8.69 -1.66 -5.81
N VAL A 100 8.85 -0.40 -5.41
CA VAL A 100 7.77 0.58 -5.48
C VAL A 100 7.98 1.46 -6.70
N SER A 101 6.99 1.55 -7.56
CA SER A 101 7.01 2.35 -8.79
C SER A 101 6.00 3.50 -8.72
N PRO A 102 6.26 4.65 -9.37
CA PRO A 102 5.34 5.78 -9.37
C PRO A 102 4.00 5.44 -10.03
N ARG A 103 4.03 4.55 -11.01
CA ARG A 103 2.85 4.10 -11.76
C ARG A 103 2.83 2.59 -11.88
N ARG A 104 1.66 2.07 -12.25
CA ARG A 104 1.52 0.66 -12.57
C ARG A 104 2.47 0.26 -13.69
N ASP A 105 3.26 -0.78 -13.43
CA ASP A 105 4.19 -1.35 -14.40
C ASP A 105 3.66 -2.69 -14.93
N PRO A 106 2.99 -2.70 -16.10
CA PRO A 106 2.42 -3.93 -16.68
C PRO A 106 3.50 -4.92 -17.15
N THR A 107 4.77 -4.56 -17.07
CA THR A 107 5.90 -5.42 -17.45
C THR A 107 6.54 -6.14 -16.25
N ALA A 108 6.08 -5.88 -15.02
CA ALA A 108 6.46 -6.66 -13.85
C ALA A 108 5.74 -8.01 -13.82
N GLU A 109 6.37 -9.04 -13.26
CA GLU A 109 5.79 -10.38 -13.13
C GLU A 109 4.50 -10.36 -12.31
N LEU A 110 4.49 -9.64 -11.17
CA LEU A 110 3.30 -9.34 -10.39
C LEU A 110 3.22 -7.83 -10.17
N ASN A 111 2.09 -7.24 -10.52
CA ASN A 111 1.84 -5.82 -10.37
C ASN A 111 0.70 -5.59 -9.38
N CYS A 112 0.99 -4.89 -8.28
CA CYS A 112 0.03 -4.52 -7.25
C CYS A 112 -0.21 -3.01 -7.24
N GLY A 113 -1.45 -2.60 -7.03
CA GLY A 113 -1.84 -1.21 -6.80
C GLY A 113 -2.94 -1.15 -5.76
N GLY A 114 -3.16 0.02 -5.20
CA GLY A 114 -4.19 0.22 -4.20
C GLY A 114 -4.92 1.55 -4.36
N THR A 115 -6.16 1.59 -3.86
CA THR A 115 -6.94 2.82 -3.73
C THR A 115 -7.32 3.00 -2.27
N LEU A 116 -6.82 4.06 -1.67
CA LEU A 116 -7.09 4.42 -0.28
C LEU A 116 -8.42 5.19 -0.22
N HIS A 117 -9.42 4.59 0.41
CA HIS A 117 -10.71 5.23 0.63
C HIS A 117 -10.75 5.97 1.96
N GLN A 118 -10.11 5.41 2.98
CA GLN A 118 -10.03 6.00 4.31
C GLN A 118 -8.78 5.52 5.04
N ALA A 119 -8.14 6.44 5.78
CA ALA A 119 -7.12 6.12 6.77
C ALA A 119 -7.35 7.01 7.99
N SER A 120 -7.56 6.40 9.15
CA SER A 120 -7.81 7.08 10.43
C SER A 120 -7.10 6.34 11.56
N ALA A 121 -7.09 6.92 12.75
CA ALA A 121 -6.55 6.23 13.91
C ALA A 121 -7.28 4.93 14.25
N TRP A 122 -8.52 4.77 13.80
CA TRP A 122 -9.40 3.66 14.15
C TRP A 122 -9.56 2.60 13.06
N SER A 123 -9.38 2.99 11.81
CA SER A 123 -9.62 2.10 10.67
C SER A 123 -8.88 2.54 9.43
N ILE A 124 -8.57 1.57 8.59
CA ILE A 124 -8.14 1.76 7.21
C ILE A 124 -9.11 1.05 6.28
N ASP A 125 -9.41 1.69 5.16
CA ASP A 125 -10.23 1.17 4.05
C ASP A 125 -9.41 1.28 2.77
N LEU A 126 -8.91 0.14 2.32
CA LEU A 126 -7.99 0.03 1.19
C LEU A 126 -8.50 -1.01 0.20
N HIS A 127 -8.67 -0.63 -1.05
CA HIS A 127 -8.91 -1.55 -2.15
C HIS A 127 -7.58 -1.90 -2.80
N VAL A 128 -7.24 -3.18 -2.87
CA VAL A 128 -5.99 -3.68 -3.45
C VAL A 128 -6.28 -4.53 -4.67
N ILE A 129 -5.55 -4.26 -5.75
CA ILE A 129 -5.62 -5.04 -6.99
C ILE A 129 -4.20 -5.50 -7.34
N CYS A 130 -4.00 -6.83 -7.38
CA CYS A 130 -2.76 -7.44 -7.87
C CYS A 130 -3.06 -8.31 -9.10
N ARG A 131 -2.29 -8.11 -10.18
CA ARG A 131 -2.38 -8.88 -11.43
C ARG A 131 -1.00 -9.30 -11.88
N ASP A 132 -0.88 -10.52 -12.38
CA ASP A 132 0.36 -10.97 -12.99
C ASP A 132 0.54 -10.45 -14.43
N ALA A 133 1.68 -10.75 -15.02
CA ALA A 133 2.03 -10.33 -16.37
C ALA A 133 1.13 -10.97 -17.46
N ILE A 134 0.46 -12.09 -17.18
CA ILE A 134 -0.53 -12.67 -18.05
C ILE A 134 -1.85 -11.90 -17.98
N GLY A 135 -2.09 -11.20 -16.88
CA GLY A 135 -3.31 -10.45 -16.60
C GLY A 135 -4.24 -11.14 -15.60
N GLN A 136 -3.84 -12.32 -15.11
CA GLN A 136 -4.64 -13.05 -14.12
C GLN A 136 -4.68 -12.27 -12.79
N VAL A 137 -5.86 -12.21 -12.20
CA VAL A 137 -6.08 -11.54 -10.92
C VAL A 137 -5.61 -12.44 -9.79
N TRP A 138 -4.65 -11.95 -9.00
CA TRP A 138 -4.20 -12.60 -7.77
C TRP A 138 -4.96 -12.08 -6.56
N MET A 139 -5.30 -10.80 -6.56
CA MET A 139 -6.12 -10.14 -5.55
C MET A 139 -6.92 -9.01 -6.20
N ASP A 140 -8.18 -8.86 -5.83
CA ASP A 140 -9.04 -7.72 -6.19
C ASP A 140 -10.06 -7.57 -5.05
N GLU A 141 -9.61 -6.96 -3.94
CA GLU A 141 -10.38 -6.95 -2.70
C GLU A 141 -10.35 -5.57 -2.03
N ARG A 142 -11.50 -5.16 -1.52
CA ARG A 142 -11.61 -4.02 -0.62
C ARG A 142 -11.55 -4.51 0.81
N LEU A 143 -10.49 -4.11 1.50
CA LEU A 143 -10.17 -4.51 2.86
C LEU A 143 -10.47 -3.36 3.82
N ILE A 144 -11.35 -3.61 4.78
CA ILE A 144 -11.64 -2.68 5.86
C ILE A 144 -11.12 -3.31 7.15
N GLU A 145 -10.12 -2.68 7.75
CA GLU A 145 -9.49 -3.14 8.98
C GLU A 145 -9.71 -2.15 10.10
N GLN A 146 -10.15 -2.65 11.27
CA GLN A 146 -10.15 -1.88 12.50
C GLN A 146 -8.78 -1.96 13.15
N VAL A 147 -8.21 -0.83 13.53
CA VAL A 147 -6.93 -0.79 14.22
C VAL A 147 -7.10 -1.32 15.64
N ASP A 148 -6.26 -2.27 16.02
CA ASP A 148 -6.23 -2.76 17.40
C ASP A 148 -5.70 -1.66 18.33
N VAL A 149 -6.56 -1.19 19.22
CA VAL A 149 -6.29 -0.13 20.20
C VAL A 149 -5.08 -0.47 21.09
N SER A 150 -4.85 -1.76 21.37
CA SER A 150 -3.72 -2.20 22.19
C SER A 150 -2.37 -1.80 21.59
N ARG A 151 -2.28 -1.66 20.28
CA ARG A 151 -1.06 -1.23 19.56
C ARG A 151 -0.66 0.19 19.87
N TYR A 152 -1.61 1.07 20.16
CA TYR A 152 -1.32 2.44 20.61
C TYR A 152 -0.91 2.53 22.08
N LEU A 153 -1.21 1.50 22.87
CA LEU A 153 -0.90 1.45 24.31
C LEU A 153 0.46 0.82 24.59
N LEU A 154 0.98 0.01 23.66
CA LEU A 154 2.31 -0.54 23.75
C LEU A 154 3.34 0.56 23.44
N ASP A 155 4.43 0.58 24.22
CA ASP A 155 5.54 1.55 24.00
C ASP A 155 6.37 1.24 22.74
N GLU A 156 5.88 0.29 21.94
CA GLU A 156 6.49 -0.15 20.68
C GLU A 156 6.11 0.81 19.54
N THR A 157 6.79 1.95 19.49
CA THR A 157 6.66 2.94 18.39
C THR A 157 7.18 2.41 17.05
N GLU A 158 7.74 1.20 17.02
CA GLU A 158 8.30 0.57 15.83
C GLU A 158 7.25 -0.15 14.96
N GLN A 159 6.06 -0.45 15.51
CA GLN A 159 5.03 -1.17 14.77
C GLN A 159 3.98 -0.21 14.22
N ASP A 160 3.90 -0.17 12.90
CA ASP A 160 2.85 0.57 12.21
C ASP A 160 1.46 -0.01 12.52
N PRO A 161 0.44 0.81 12.83
CA PRO A 161 -0.90 0.35 13.18
C PRO A 161 -1.59 -0.42 12.04
N TYR A 162 -1.17 -0.22 10.79
CA TYR A 162 -1.73 -0.89 9.62
C TYR A 162 -0.93 -2.14 9.19
N SER A 163 0.16 -2.48 9.89
CA SER A 163 0.95 -3.69 9.60
C SER A 163 0.10 -4.97 9.50
N PRO A 164 -0.94 -5.22 10.33
CA PRO A 164 -1.75 -6.44 10.20
C PRO A 164 -2.46 -6.53 8.85
N LEU A 165 -2.96 -5.42 8.31
CA LEU A 165 -3.57 -5.39 7.00
C LEU A 165 -2.55 -5.76 5.91
N MET A 166 -1.35 -5.17 5.97
CA MET A 166 -0.29 -5.44 5.00
C MET A 166 0.21 -6.89 5.10
N ILE A 167 0.30 -7.45 6.31
CA ILE A 167 0.62 -8.86 6.54
C ILE A 167 -0.46 -9.77 5.92
N ARG A 168 -1.73 -9.42 6.06
CA ARG A 168 -2.84 -10.18 5.43
C ARG A 168 -2.72 -10.18 3.91
N ILE A 169 -2.42 -9.04 3.30
CA ILE A 169 -2.18 -8.93 1.85
C ILE A 169 -0.99 -9.80 1.45
N ALA A 170 0.14 -9.69 2.16
CA ALA A 170 1.34 -10.47 1.88
C ALA A 170 1.10 -11.98 1.99
N ASN A 171 0.42 -12.43 3.04
CA ASN A 171 0.07 -13.84 3.24
C ASN A 171 -0.85 -14.36 2.12
N HIS A 172 -1.87 -13.57 1.73
CA HIS A 172 -2.74 -13.95 0.61
C HIS A 172 -1.95 -14.15 -0.69
N LEU A 173 -1.05 -13.23 -1.02
CA LEU A 173 -0.21 -13.33 -2.22
C LEU A 173 0.76 -14.51 -2.13
N SER A 174 1.39 -14.75 -0.98
CA SER A 174 2.29 -15.88 -0.76
C SER A 174 1.58 -17.23 -0.89
N GLN A 175 0.35 -17.34 -0.39
CA GLN A 175 -0.49 -18.53 -0.56
C GLN A 175 -0.85 -18.77 -2.02
N LYS A 176 -1.18 -17.73 -2.78
CA LYS A 176 -1.41 -17.83 -4.23
C LYS A 176 -0.14 -18.29 -4.96
N LEU A 177 1.02 -17.73 -4.59
CA LEU A 177 2.31 -18.14 -5.16
C LEU A 177 2.61 -19.61 -4.86
N ALA A 178 2.32 -20.09 -3.64
CA ALA A 178 2.53 -21.48 -3.26
C ALA A 178 1.67 -22.47 -4.07
N LEU A 179 0.49 -22.04 -4.52
CA LEU A 179 -0.40 -22.84 -5.37
C LEU A 179 0.01 -22.82 -6.85
N ALA A 180 0.80 -21.83 -7.28
CA ALA A 180 1.26 -21.73 -8.66
C ALA A 180 2.31 -22.81 -8.96
N THR A 181 2.12 -23.53 -10.08
CA THR A 181 3.10 -24.51 -10.57
C THR A 181 4.35 -23.79 -11.10
N ASP A 182 5.48 -24.50 -11.16
CA ASP A 182 6.72 -23.93 -11.72
C ASP A 182 6.52 -23.51 -13.21
N GLN A 183 5.72 -24.25 -13.96
CA GLN A 183 5.35 -23.87 -15.32
C GLN A 183 4.55 -22.57 -15.38
N ALA A 184 3.58 -22.38 -14.48
CA ALA A 184 2.80 -21.15 -14.43
C ALA A 184 3.69 -19.94 -14.06
N ARG A 185 4.61 -20.09 -13.12
CA ARG A 185 5.58 -19.06 -12.74
C ARG A 185 6.48 -18.69 -13.92
N TRP A 186 7.00 -19.70 -14.60
CA TRP A 186 7.82 -19.49 -15.81
C TRP A 186 7.04 -18.76 -16.91
N GLN A 187 5.77 -19.10 -17.13
CA GLN A 187 4.91 -18.40 -18.10
C GLN A 187 4.70 -16.93 -17.72
N ILE A 188 4.51 -16.63 -16.43
CA ILE A 188 4.36 -15.26 -15.92
C ILE A 188 5.65 -14.46 -16.15
N GLU A 189 6.82 -15.03 -15.82
CA GLU A 189 8.12 -14.40 -16.04
C GLU A 189 8.35 -14.09 -17.53
N LEU A 190 8.07 -15.06 -18.37
CA LEU A 190 8.24 -14.92 -19.82
C LEU A 190 7.27 -13.89 -20.41
N ALA A 191 6.01 -13.88 -19.95
CA ALA A 191 5.03 -12.89 -20.34
C ALA A 191 5.49 -11.47 -19.94
N ALA A 192 6.06 -11.31 -18.75
CA ALA A 192 6.62 -10.04 -18.29
C ALA A 192 7.76 -9.56 -19.20
N ILE A 193 8.70 -10.45 -19.54
CA ILE A 193 9.80 -10.13 -20.45
C ILE A 193 9.28 -9.75 -21.84
N LEU A 194 8.34 -10.50 -22.40
CA LEU A 194 7.81 -10.22 -23.74
C LEU A 194 6.94 -8.95 -23.78
N ARG A 195 6.20 -8.64 -22.73
CA ARG A 195 5.53 -7.33 -22.60
C ARG A 195 6.54 -6.18 -22.59
N TYR A 196 7.64 -6.36 -21.89
CA TYR A 196 8.72 -5.37 -21.87
C TYR A 196 9.36 -5.23 -23.26
N ALA A 197 9.63 -6.35 -23.94
CA ALA A 197 10.16 -6.35 -25.30
C ALA A 197 9.21 -5.67 -26.29
N ASP A 198 7.91 -5.95 -26.16
CA ASP A 198 6.87 -5.33 -27.00
C ASP A 198 6.79 -3.80 -26.76
N ALA A 199 6.90 -3.36 -25.51
CA ALA A 199 6.93 -1.93 -25.18
C ALA A 199 8.16 -1.20 -25.75
N LEU A 200 9.31 -1.88 -25.91
CA LEU A 200 10.52 -1.32 -26.53
C LEU A 200 10.47 -1.37 -28.06
N ALA A 201 10.00 -2.49 -28.64
CA ALA A 201 10.03 -2.76 -30.07
C ALA A 201 8.79 -3.56 -30.53
N PRO A 202 7.62 -2.93 -30.60
CA PRO A 202 6.38 -3.61 -30.96
C PRO A 202 6.46 -4.30 -32.33
N ASP A 203 7.11 -3.69 -33.31
CA ASP A 203 7.26 -4.26 -34.65
C ASP A 203 7.94 -5.64 -34.67
N GLN A 204 8.73 -5.94 -33.64
CA GLN A 204 9.50 -7.19 -33.55
C GLN A 204 8.83 -8.22 -32.62
N PHE A 205 8.23 -7.75 -31.52
CA PHE A 205 7.81 -8.62 -30.43
C PHE A 205 6.30 -8.81 -30.29
N SER A 206 5.44 -7.91 -30.83
CA SER A 206 3.97 -8.05 -30.73
C SER A 206 3.45 -9.38 -31.28
N ARG A 207 4.14 -9.96 -32.26
CA ARG A 207 3.77 -11.26 -32.86
C ARG A 207 3.82 -12.45 -31.89
N PHE A 208 4.53 -12.32 -30.78
CA PHE A 208 4.64 -13.36 -29.75
C PHE A 208 3.53 -13.28 -28.69
N LEU A 209 2.75 -12.22 -28.72
CA LEU A 209 1.72 -11.91 -27.73
C LEU A 209 0.35 -11.86 -28.41
N GLN A 210 -0.61 -12.54 -27.83
CA GLN A 210 -2.00 -12.46 -28.23
C GLN A 210 -2.87 -12.33 -26.98
N THR A 211 -3.96 -11.59 -27.07
CA THR A 211 -4.95 -11.51 -25.98
C THR A 211 -6.10 -12.45 -26.34
N ASP A 212 -6.45 -13.33 -25.43
CA ASP A 212 -7.58 -14.23 -25.56
C ASP A 212 -8.94 -13.51 -25.38
N GLU A 213 -10.05 -14.24 -25.56
CA GLU A 213 -11.41 -13.71 -25.39
C GLU A 213 -11.71 -13.23 -23.96
N SER A 214 -10.97 -13.73 -22.97
CA SER A 214 -11.09 -13.34 -21.55
C SER A 214 -10.25 -12.11 -21.19
N GLY A 215 -9.44 -11.62 -22.11
CA GLY A 215 -8.53 -10.50 -21.90
C GLY A 215 -7.19 -10.90 -21.27
N LEU A 216 -6.91 -12.20 -21.16
CA LEU A 216 -5.62 -12.72 -20.70
C LEU A 216 -4.63 -12.79 -21.85
N LEU A 217 -3.35 -12.56 -21.52
CA LEU A 217 -2.26 -12.65 -22.47
C LEU A 217 -1.89 -14.12 -22.73
N GLU A 218 -1.89 -14.49 -24.00
CA GLU A 218 -1.40 -15.79 -24.47
C GLU A 218 -0.05 -15.60 -25.18
N LEU A 219 0.90 -16.48 -24.86
CA LEU A 219 2.19 -16.53 -25.53
C LEU A 219 2.08 -17.45 -26.77
N VAL A 220 2.02 -16.84 -27.96
CA VAL A 220 1.85 -17.59 -29.23
C VAL A 220 3.17 -18.23 -29.69
N GLY A 221 4.30 -17.72 -29.20
CA GLY A 221 5.62 -18.23 -29.53
C GLY A 221 6.69 -17.55 -28.70
N LEU A 222 7.93 -17.91 -28.92
CA LEU A 222 9.10 -17.37 -28.25
C LEU A 222 10.12 -16.87 -29.25
N PRO A 223 10.84 -15.78 -28.97
CA PRO A 223 12.06 -15.44 -29.71
C PRO A 223 13.07 -16.59 -29.62
N ALA A 224 13.91 -16.74 -30.63
CA ALA A 224 14.99 -17.70 -30.56
C ALA A 224 15.97 -17.31 -29.44
N GLU A 225 16.52 -18.26 -28.70
CA GLU A 225 17.51 -18.00 -27.65
C GLU A 225 18.73 -17.24 -28.18
N SER A 226 19.09 -17.47 -29.46
CA SER A 226 20.19 -16.79 -30.13
C SER A 226 19.79 -15.45 -30.78
N ASP A 227 18.56 -14.98 -30.58
CA ASP A 227 18.13 -13.70 -31.14
C ASP A 227 18.85 -12.53 -30.43
N PRO A 228 19.71 -11.79 -31.16
CA PRO A 228 20.50 -10.70 -30.59
C PRO A 228 19.61 -9.56 -30.07
N MET A 229 18.43 -9.37 -30.65
CA MET A 229 17.49 -8.33 -30.23
C MET A 229 16.82 -8.69 -28.90
N TYR A 230 16.47 -9.97 -28.73
CA TYR A 230 15.96 -10.47 -27.45
C TYR A 230 17.01 -10.39 -26.34
N ALA A 231 18.24 -10.82 -26.60
CA ALA A 231 19.34 -10.70 -25.65
C ALA A 231 19.58 -9.24 -25.23
N ARG A 232 19.34 -8.31 -26.14
CA ARG A 232 19.45 -6.88 -25.87
C ARG A 232 18.32 -6.38 -24.96
N VAL A 233 17.09 -6.79 -25.23
CA VAL A 233 15.94 -6.47 -24.36
C VAL A 233 16.24 -6.85 -22.91
N LEU A 234 16.80 -8.05 -22.71
CA LEU A 234 17.17 -8.52 -21.36
C LEU A 234 18.19 -7.60 -20.69
N ARG A 235 19.24 -7.19 -21.40
CA ARG A 235 20.25 -6.26 -20.84
C ARG A 235 19.67 -4.89 -20.50
N ILE A 236 18.80 -4.37 -21.35
CA ILE A 236 18.15 -3.07 -21.11
C ILE A 236 17.21 -3.19 -19.89
N ARG A 237 16.46 -4.30 -19.75
CA ARG A 237 15.63 -4.56 -18.57
C ARG A 237 16.44 -4.64 -17.28
N ASP A 238 17.60 -5.29 -17.32
CA ASP A 238 18.50 -5.33 -16.16
C ASP A 238 18.98 -3.93 -15.77
N SER A 239 19.29 -3.10 -16.76
CA SER A 239 19.67 -1.70 -16.51
C SER A 239 18.52 -0.87 -15.93
N GLU A 240 17.27 -1.13 -16.35
CA GLU A 240 16.10 -0.49 -15.77
C GLU A 240 15.91 -0.91 -14.31
N TYR A 241 16.05 -2.19 -13.98
CA TYR A 241 15.98 -2.65 -12.60
C TYR A 241 17.06 -2.02 -11.72
N GLN A 242 18.30 -1.90 -12.20
CA GLN A 242 19.38 -1.21 -11.46
C GLN A 242 19.05 0.26 -11.20
N PHE A 243 18.43 0.94 -12.15
CA PHE A 243 17.98 2.31 -11.98
C PHE A 243 16.85 2.41 -10.95
N ILE A 244 15.84 1.53 -11.04
CA ILE A 244 14.73 1.49 -10.09
C ILE A 244 15.25 1.20 -8.68
N ASP A 245 16.16 0.24 -8.52
CA ASP A 245 16.74 -0.12 -7.23
C ASP A 245 17.51 1.08 -6.61
N ALA A 246 18.24 1.87 -7.42
CA ALA A 246 18.94 3.06 -6.95
C ALA A 246 17.98 4.16 -6.46
N ILE A 247 16.83 4.34 -7.13
CA ILE A 247 15.78 5.26 -6.67
C ILE A 247 15.10 4.73 -5.41
N ASP A 248 14.78 3.46 -5.39
CA ASP A 248 14.13 2.80 -4.25
C ASP A 248 14.97 2.89 -2.96
N GLU A 249 16.29 2.86 -3.07
CA GLU A 249 17.20 3.07 -1.94
C GLU A 249 17.08 4.49 -1.36
N GLN A 250 17.03 5.52 -2.24
CA GLN A 250 16.86 6.90 -1.79
C GLN A 250 15.52 7.11 -1.07
N ILE A 251 14.43 6.58 -1.64
CA ILE A 251 13.09 6.71 -1.05
C ILE A 251 12.97 5.85 0.22
N GLY A 252 13.59 4.68 0.23
CA GLY A 252 13.64 3.79 1.40
C GLY A 252 14.25 4.47 2.63
N THR A 253 15.23 5.35 2.44
CA THR A 253 15.80 6.17 3.51
C THR A 253 14.74 7.11 4.10
N ILE A 254 14.04 7.88 3.25
CA ILE A 254 12.97 8.79 3.68
C ILE A 254 11.83 8.03 4.36
N TYR A 255 11.44 6.87 3.81
CA TYR A 255 10.44 5.99 4.39
C TYR A 255 10.84 5.55 5.82
N THR A 256 12.10 5.15 6.01
CA THR A 256 12.61 4.72 7.32
C THR A 256 12.58 5.86 8.33
N GLU A 257 12.97 7.06 7.91
CA GLU A 257 12.90 8.27 8.75
C GLU A 257 11.45 8.63 9.12
N MET A 258 10.49 8.34 8.23
CA MET A 258 9.07 8.64 8.43
C MET A 258 8.35 7.67 9.40
N LYS A 259 8.85 6.45 9.61
CA LYS A 259 8.18 5.42 10.41
C LYS A 259 7.80 5.89 11.81
N VAL A 260 8.77 6.40 12.56
CA VAL A 260 8.55 6.81 13.95
C VAL A 260 7.64 8.02 14.05
N PRO A 261 7.86 9.13 13.34
CA PRO A 261 6.91 10.25 13.30
C PRO A 261 5.49 9.85 12.90
N TYR A 262 5.36 8.96 11.90
CA TYR A 262 4.06 8.49 11.46
C TYR A 262 3.32 7.68 12.53
N ALA A 263 4.00 6.75 13.19
CA ALA A 263 3.42 5.96 14.28
C ALA A 263 2.99 6.85 15.46
N LEU A 264 3.82 7.82 15.84
CA LEU A 264 3.50 8.79 16.88
C LEU A 264 2.30 9.67 16.50
N TRP A 265 2.27 10.16 15.27
CA TRP A 265 1.13 10.95 14.79
C TRP A 265 -0.19 10.17 14.84
N ARG A 266 -0.19 8.89 14.41
CA ARG A 266 -1.36 8.03 14.49
C ARG A 266 -1.80 7.80 15.93
N ARG A 267 -0.86 7.59 16.86
CA ARG A 267 -1.14 7.48 18.29
C ARG A 267 -1.79 8.75 18.84
N TYR A 268 -1.24 9.93 18.52
CA TYR A 268 -1.82 11.20 18.98
C TYR A 268 -3.19 11.48 18.35
N GLN A 269 -3.39 11.11 17.10
CA GLN A 269 -4.69 11.19 16.45
C GLN A 269 -5.73 10.33 17.20
N PHE A 270 -5.36 9.12 17.57
CA PHE A 270 -6.18 8.22 18.37
C PHE A 270 -6.56 8.84 19.72
N GLU A 271 -5.59 9.36 20.46
CA GLU A 271 -5.81 10.00 21.75
C GLU A 271 -6.71 11.24 21.64
N PHE A 272 -6.51 12.06 20.61
CA PHE A 272 -7.28 13.29 20.37
C PHE A 272 -8.72 12.99 19.97
N GLU A 273 -8.94 12.07 19.04
CA GLU A 273 -10.28 11.66 18.61
C GLU A 273 -11.04 10.99 19.77
N GLY A 274 -10.39 10.12 20.54
CA GLY A 274 -10.97 9.48 21.72
C GLY A 274 -11.37 10.50 22.79
N TYR A 275 -10.57 11.55 23.00
CA TYR A 275 -10.92 12.65 23.90
C TYR A 275 -12.16 13.42 23.41
N ASN A 276 -12.25 13.74 22.12
CA ASN A 276 -13.40 14.45 21.55
C ASN A 276 -14.70 13.63 21.65
N ILE A 277 -14.64 12.32 21.42
CA ILE A 277 -15.79 11.42 21.61
C ILE A 277 -16.23 11.45 23.08
N SER A 278 -15.29 11.33 24.01
CA SER A 278 -15.59 11.37 25.45
C SER A 278 -16.17 12.69 25.94
N LEU A 279 -15.86 13.80 25.27
CA LEU A 279 -16.46 15.12 25.55
C LEU A 279 -17.88 15.21 25.01
N SER A 280 -18.15 14.67 23.82
CA SER A 280 -19.48 14.69 23.20
C SER A 280 -20.50 13.85 23.97
N GLU A 281 -20.05 12.75 24.60
CA GLU A 281 -20.90 11.84 25.39
C GLU A 281 -21.16 12.37 26.83
N LYS A 282 -20.25 13.21 27.34
CA LYS A 282 -20.43 13.82 28.66
C LYS A 282 -21.32 15.05 28.58
N GLN A 283 -22.54 14.92 29.17
CA GLN A 283 -23.54 16.02 29.26
C GLN A 283 -22.93 17.32 29.79
N PRO A 284 -23.45 18.49 29.36
CA PRO A 284 -22.88 19.81 29.68
C PRO A 284 -22.78 20.15 31.18
N SER A 285 -23.50 19.44 32.04
CA SER A 285 -23.46 19.64 33.50
C SER A 285 -22.15 19.25 34.20
N LYS A 286 -21.28 18.44 33.56
CA LYS A 286 -19.98 18.02 34.09
C LYS A 286 -18.81 18.87 33.62
N LEU A 287 -18.98 19.66 32.53
CA LEU A 287 -17.92 20.55 32.01
C LEU A 287 -17.46 21.59 33.06
N ARG A 288 -18.31 21.97 34.00
CA ARG A 288 -17.99 22.95 35.03
C ARG A 288 -16.98 22.45 36.09
N ARG A 289 -16.79 21.12 36.25
CA ARG A 289 -15.80 20.53 37.14
C ARG A 289 -14.42 20.36 36.50
N VAL A 290 -14.36 20.13 35.18
CA VAL A 290 -13.09 19.93 34.47
C VAL A 290 -12.36 21.24 34.22
N ALA A 291 -13.08 22.37 34.17
CA ALA A 291 -12.49 23.71 34.03
C ALA A 291 -11.69 24.16 35.28
N SER A 292 -11.79 23.44 36.39
CA SER A 292 -11.04 23.74 37.60
C SER A 292 -9.66 23.05 37.67
N ASP A 293 -9.38 22.12 36.76
CA ASP A 293 -8.10 21.41 36.77
C ASP A 293 -7.17 21.94 35.68
N TYR A 294 -6.47 23.02 36.00
CA TYR A 294 -5.50 23.69 35.14
C TYR A 294 -4.40 22.73 34.66
N GLY A 295 -4.03 21.72 35.45
CA GLY A 295 -3.05 20.70 35.06
C GLY A 295 -3.53 19.80 33.93
N ALA A 296 -4.80 19.37 33.94
CA ALA A 296 -5.40 18.58 32.87
C ALA A 296 -5.50 19.37 31.57
N LEU A 297 -5.79 20.67 31.67
CA LEU A 297 -5.90 21.58 30.52
C LEU A 297 -4.54 21.82 29.86
N LEU A 298 -3.48 22.01 30.69
CA LEU A 298 -2.09 22.12 30.20
C LEU A 298 -1.61 20.82 29.55
N GLY A 299 -1.93 19.64 30.11
CA GLY A 299 -1.59 18.36 29.54
C GLY A 299 -2.27 18.13 28.19
N THR A 300 -3.53 18.57 28.07
CA THR A 300 -4.27 18.48 26.78
C THR A 300 -3.70 19.44 25.75
N TYR A 301 -3.33 20.66 26.14
CA TYR A 301 -2.73 21.63 25.24
C TYR A 301 -1.35 21.18 24.74
N LYS A 302 -0.52 20.59 25.60
CA LYS A 302 0.79 20.06 25.25
C LYS A 302 0.64 18.91 24.23
N ARG A 303 -0.29 17.96 24.48
CA ARG A 303 -0.59 16.87 23.53
C ARG A 303 -1.07 17.39 22.18
N TYR A 304 -1.90 18.44 22.17
CA TYR A 304 -2.32 19.08 20.93
C TYR A 304 -1.14 19.73 20.19
N GLN A 305 -0.22 20.38 20.89
CA GLN A 305 0.98 20.94 20.26
C GLN A 305 1.89 19.84 19.68
N ASP A 306 2.08 18.74 20.41
CA ASP A 306 2.88 17.60 19.95
C ASP A 306 2.22 16.93 18.73
N PHE A 307 0.89 16.79 18.75
CA PHE A 307 0.12 16.31 17.58
C PHE A 307 0.33 17.20 16.36
N LYS A 308 0.20 18.52 16.51
CA LYS A 308 0.39 19.46 15.41
C LYS A 308 1.81 19.43 14.86
N ARG A 309 2.80 19.39 15.74
CA ARG A 309 4.21 19.30 15.32
C ARG A 309 4.48 18.04 14.50
N ASN A 310 3.98 16.88 14.92
CA ASN A 310 4.15 15.63 14.19
C ASN A 310 3.37 15.63 12.87
N GLU A 311 2.19 16.26 12.85
CA GLU A 311 1.41 16.45 11.61
C GLU A 311 2.19 17.27 10.58
N ASP A 312 2.81 18.39 11.02
CA ASP A 312 3.63 19.25 10.18
C ASP A 312 4.91 18.51 9.69
N GLU A 313 5.52 17.70 10.55
CA GLU A 313 6.69 16.88 10.22
C GLU A 313 6.38 15.82 9.15
N ILE A 314 5.25 15.11 9.28
CA ILE A 314 4.78 14.14 8.29
C ILE A 314 4.44 14.83 6.96
N GLU A 315 3.81 16.00 7.03
CA GLU A 315 3.53 16.80 5.84
C GLU A 315 4.82 17.18 5.12
N GLU A 316 5.85 17.62 5.85
CA GLU A 316 7.15 17.97 5.30
C GLU A 316 7.85 16.76 4.68
N MET A 317 7.81 15.60 5.35
CA MET A 317 8.33 14.33 4.81
C MET A 317 7.56 13.88 3.57
N GLY A 318 6.22 13.98 3.57
CA GLY A 318 5.39 13.70 2.41
C GLY A 318 5.72 14.58 1.21
N ILE A 319 6.00 15.87 1.46
CA ILE A 319 6.48 16.80 0.45
C ILE A 319 7.88 16.39 -0.03
N SER A 320 8.76 15.94 0.86
CA SER A 320 10.10 15.47 0.51
C SER A 320 10.05 14.25 -0.41
N LEU A 321 9.12 13.33 -0.20
CA LEU A 321 8.86 12.22 -1.12
C LEU A 321 8.35 12.66 -2.52
N GLN A 322 7.82 13.87 -2.64
CA GLN A 322 7.37 14.46 -3.92
C GLN A 322 8.42 15.33 -4.58
N ARG A 323 9.34 15.88 -3.79
CA ARG A 323 10.36 16.82 -4.28
C ARG A 323 11.35 16.10 -5.20
N THR A 324 12.15 16.89 -5.84
CA THR A 324 13.28 16.47 -6.63
C THR A 324 14.17 15.53 -5.80
N LEU A 325 14.22 14.28 -6.21
CA LEU A 325 15.19 13.33 -5.68
C LEU A 325 16.60 13.82 -6.02
N SER A 326 17.59 13.32 -5.31
CA SER A 326 18.99 13.52 -5.72
C SER A 326 19.17 13.03 -7.15
N PRO A 327 20.01 13.70 -7.95
CA PRO A 327 20.28 13.24 -9.32
C PRO A 327 20.69 11.77 -9.33
N THR A 328 19.99 10.97 -10.11
CA THR A 328 20.29 9.55 -10.26
C THR A 328 21.06 9.32 -11.54
N VAL A 329 22.11 8.53 -11.47
CA VAL A 329 22.93 8.21 -12.64
C VAL A 329 22.51 6.86 -13.19
N GLY A 330 21.80 6.88 -14.32
CA GLY A 330 21.48 5.68 -15.08
C GLY A 330 22.62 5.32 -16.04
N ARG A 331 22.93 4.02 -16.17
CA ARG A 331 23.95 3.51 -17.08
C ARG A 331 23.37 2.36 -17.92
N VAL A 332 23.48 2.47 -19.23
CA VAL A 332 23.07 1.41 -20.14
C VAL A 332 23.94 1.44 -21.41
N GLU A 333 24.42 0.28 -21.86
CA GLU A 333 25.20 0.10 -23.07
C GLU A 333 26.38 1.09 -23.22
N GLY A 334 27.07 1.38 -22.10
CA GLY A 334 28.19 2.31 -22.06
C GLY A 334 27.82 3.81 -22.06
N GLN A 335 26.55 4.14 -22.19
CA GLN A 335 26.04 5.51 -22.05
C GLN A 335 25.66 5.81 -20.60
N VAL A 336 25.85 7.06 -20.20
CA VAL A 336 25.56 7.54 -18.84
C VAL A 336 24.59 8.72 -18.96
N LEU A 337 23.49 8.67 -18.23
CA LEU A 337 22.51 9.73 -18.16
C LEU A 337 22.33 10.15 -16.70
N GLU A 338 22.49 11.43 -16.44
CA GLU A 338 22.16 12.04 -15.16
C GLU A 338 20.69 12.49 -15.20
N LEU A 339 19.89 11.96 -14.31
CA LEU A 339 18.45 12.20 -14.22
C LEU A 339 18.15 13.11 -13.05
N THR A 340 17.45 14.19 -13.31
CA THR A 340 17.06 15.20 -12.33
C THR A 340 15.56 15.42 -12.35
N GLY A 341 15.01 15.92 -11.25
CA GLY A 341 13.59 16.22 -11.14
C GLY A 341 12.87 15.34 -10.13
N SER A 342 11.54 15.34 -10.19
CA SER A 342 10.72 14.48 -9.36
C SER A 342 10.87 13.00 -9.74
N LEU A 343 10.41 12.09 -8.87
CA LEU A 343 10.41 10.67 -9.14
C LEU A 343 9.77 10.33 -10.50
N ASP A 344 8.58 10.85 -10.77
CA ASP A 344 7.88 10.64 -12.04
C ASP A 344 8.70 11.13 -13.24
N GLN A 345 9.33 12.30 -13.12
CA GLN A 345 10.16 12.87 -14.18
C GLN A 345 11.40 12.01 -14.45
N GLN A 346 12.09 11.54 -13.42
CA GLN A 346 13.26 10.68 -13.57
C GLN A 346 12.90 9.35 -14.25
N TYR A 347 11.77 8.75 -13.89
CA TYR A 347 11.28 7.52 -14.54
C TYR A 347 10.92 7.73 -16.01
N GLU A 348 10.21 8.79 -16.36
CA GLU A 348 9.84 9.10 -17.75
C GLU A 348 11.09 9.39 -18.62
N LEU A 349 12.03 10.16 -18.10
CA LEU A 349 13.28 10.44 -18.78
C LEU A 349 14.10 9.17 -18.99
N TRP A 350 14.20 8.33 -17.97
CA TRP A 350 14.91 7.05 -18.07
C TRP A 350 14.26 6.13 -19.10
N ARG A 351 12.97 5.96 -19.06
CA ARG A 351 12.23 5.11 -20.00
C ARG A 351 12.36 5.58 -21.45
N SER A 352 12.25 6.89 -21.69
CA SER A 352 12.45 7.44 -23.03
C SER A 352 13.90 7.26 -23.51
N PHE A 353 14.87 7.34 -22.62
CA PHE A 353 16.28 7.08 -22.92
C PHE A 353 16.51 5.61 -23.29
N LEU A 354 15.95 4.67 -22.57
CA LEU A 354 16.04 3.22 -22.90
C LEU A 354 15.46 2.92 -24.27
N ILE A 355 14.29 3.47 -24.59
CA ILE A 355 13.66 3.32 -25.91
C ILE A 355 14.54 3.91 -27.01
N GLN A 356 15.15 5.08 -26.77
CA GLN A 356 16.03 5.71 -27.73
C GLN A 356 17.29 4.88 -27.98
N ILE A 357 17.94 4.37 -26.93
CA ILE A 357 19.11 3.48 -27.05
C ILE A 357 18.74 2.24 -27.84
N TYR A 358 17.62 1.59 -27.52
CA TYR A 358 17.17 0.43 -28.26
C TYR A 358 17.00 0.71 -29.76
N ARG A 359 16.39 1.84 -30.13
CA ARG A 359 16.15 2.24 -31.53
C ARG A 359 17.44 2.58 -32.29
N VAL A 360 18.32 3.36 -31.67
CA VAL A 360 19.60 3.77 -32.29
C VAL A 360 20.43 2.55 -32.68
N GLU A 361 20.51 1.58 -31.81
CA GLU A 361 21.37 0.41 -32.02
C GLU A 361 20.68 -0.70 -32.84
N SER A 362 19.34 -0.71 -32.95
CA SER A 362 18.63 -1.62 -33.85
C SER A 362 18.69 -1.19 -35.33
N GLY A 363 19.36 -0.07 -35.62
CA GLY A 363 19.48 0.47 -36.98
C GLY A 363 18.18 1.09 -37.52
N VAL A 364 17.17 1.26 -36.68
CA VAL A 364 15.95 1.99 -37.03
C VAL A 364 16.31 3.49 -36.97
N THR A 365 16.69 4.03 -38.11
CA THR A 365 16.95 5.46 -38.26
C THR A 365 15.64 6.19 -38.01
N VAL A 366 15.56 6.93 -36.92
CA VAL A 366 14.47 7.89 -36.69
C VAL A 366 14.65 8.97 -37.75
N MET A 367 13.86 8.95 -38.81
CA MET A 367 13.74 10.14 -39.65
C MET A 367 13.13 11.24 -38.76
N PRO A 368 13.80 12.40 -38.65
CA PRO A 368 13.19 13.54 -37.97
C PRO A 368 11.89 13.88 -38.72
N ASP A 369 10.79 14.02 -37.98
CA ASP A 369 9.54 14.56 -38.49
C ASP A 369 9.90 15.86 -39.23
N ARG A 370 9.63 15.89 -40.52
CA ARG A 370 9.69 17.13 -41.31
C ARG A 370 8.42 17.91 -41.01
N ASP A 371 8.59 19.01 -40.30
CA ASP A 371 7.58 20.07 -40.19
C ASP A 371 7.01 20.50 -41.55
#